data_f584d5bba46b7998ec4eb146782a91c2
#
_entry.id   f584d5bba46b7998ec4eb146782a91c2
#
_cell.length_a   1.000
_cell.length_b   1.000
_cell.length_c   1.000
_cell.angle_alpha   90.00
_cell.angle_beta   90.00
_cell.angle_gamma   90.00
#
_symmetry.space_group_name_H-M   'P 1'
#
loop_
_entity.id
_entity.type
_entity.pdbx_description
1 polymer ?
#
loop_
_entity_poly.entity_id
_entity_poly.type
_entity_poly.pdbx_seq_one_letter_code
_entity_poly.pdbx_strand_id
1 'polypeptide(L)'
;MIETAQKYIDSGLLILPVKKTKEPAVNKWKDIEFKANDFKGTEGIGIICGEIECIDFDNHFGDAKETLTQFIEIPEIKEIYDKYKLPIESTQSGGYHLIYRCSEINGNQKLAQKPKWNEDLKKFIPDTIIETRGKGGYFVAAPTEGYKIVKNKILKIEFITPEERSLLLSYAKSFNKWSEPKKNEYENTDRPGDLYNNDISSIQEMKNLLLGAGWNELKNNIWQRPGKKKGISATLGQIAPNIFYNFSSNGYPFEPNTAYTPFQVLSLLKYNSDFSECAKDLSNKYTPIKQIPKKEITDDKLKNILEKSIIDTKKVIEKPPIIFQIAEVSGTSSILKRVFTLGNFSAIIGKAKSKKTFFLSMVSASLIKNTYYEGKLYGNLSEDKRQIVYFDTEQGYYDGWITANRIEKMSGGADYFGYFSLREYTPIERCEIIEYAFTKLKNVGYVVIDGIADLATAINDEIEATRVTSLLLKWTKLYNCHISIVIHQNKGDNFATGHLGSSIMKKAEAVISVTKDSSDYNVSNVECDFMRGASDFEPFKFKINENGLPELLDNKLMPQYNDDIQI
;
A
#
# COMPACT_ATOMS: atom_id res chain seq x y z
N MET A 1 11.20 1.50 -48.65
CA MET A 1 12.42 1.48 -47.83
C MET A 1 13.51 2.41 -48.41
N ILE A 2 13.93 2.26 -49.69
CA ILE A 2 15.00 3.07 -50.33
C ILE A 2 14.76 4.58 -50.21
N GLU A 3 13.55 5.05 -50.51
CA GLU A 3 13.22 6.48 -50.44
C GLU A 3 13.37 7.07 -49.05
N THR A 4 12.97 6.31 -47.99
CA THR A 4 13.13 6.74 -46.61
C THR A 4 14.60 6.71 -46.18
N ALA A 5 15.36 5.69 -46.60
CA ALA A 5 16.79 5.60 -46.37
C ALA A 5 17.51 6.80 -46.95
N GLN A 6 17.16 7.20 -48.20
CA GLN A 6 17.74 8.40 -48.84
C GLN A 6 17.45 9.68 -48.02
N LYS A 7 16.17 9.86 -47.59
CA LYS A 7 15.78 11.01 -46.75
C LYS A 7 16.55 11.06 -45.41
N TYR A 8 16.83 9.91 -44.82
CA TYR A 8 17.61 9.82 -43.59
C TYR A 8 19.06 10.20 -43.82
N ILE A 9 19.68 9.65 -44.90
CA ILE A 9 21.06 10.00 -45.30
C ILE A 9 21.17 11.50 -45.60
N ASP A 10 20.24 12.06 -46.39
CA ASP A 10 20.21 13.47 -46.74
C ASP A 10 20.04 14.39 -45.51
N SER A 11 19.47 13.89 -44.43
CA SER A 11 19.37 14.60 -43.14
C SER A 11 20.56 14.37 -42.21
N GLY A 12 21.62 13.71 -42.71
CA GLY A 12 22.83 13.45 -41.95
C GLY A 12 22.68 12.35 -40.86
N LEU A 13 21.72 11.42 -41.04
CA LEU A 13 21.60 10.26 -40.21
C LEU A 13 22.44 9.12 -40.76
N LEU A 14 23.23 8.50 -39.91
CA LEU A 14 23.90 7.24 -40.22
C LEU A 14 22.92 6.11 -39.99
N ILE A 15 22.70 5.27 -41.00
CA ILE A 15 21.69 4.23 -40.96
C ILE A 15 22.27 2.87 -41.34
N LEU A 16 21.61 1.79 -40.89
CA LEU A 16 21.98 0.42 -41.26
C LEU A 16 20.70 -0.40 -41.57
N PRO A 17 20.79 -1.39 -42.48
CA PRO A 17 19.70 -2.31 -42.74
C PRO A 17 19.55 -3.30 -41.58
N VAL A 18 18.30 -3.53 -41.14
CA VAL A 18 17.99 -4.49 -40.07
C VAL A 18 17.01 -5.57 -40.55
N LYS A 19 17.13 -6.75 -39.96
CA LYS A 19 16.22 -7.87 -40.14
C LYS A 19 14.93 -7.67 -39.33
N LYS A 20 13.92 -8.50 -39.58
CA LYS A 20 12.69 -8.57 -38.78
C LYS A 20 12.96 -8.87 -37.29
N THR A 21 14.03 -9.59 -37.00
CA THR A 21 14.53 -9.86 -35.64
C THR A 21 15.14 -8.64 -34.95
N LYS A 22 15.17 -7.49 -35.62
CA LYS A 22 15.81 -6.23 -35.18
C LYS A 22 17.35 -6.26 -35.20
N GLU A 23 17.95 -7.37 -35.57
CA GLU A 23 19.41 -7.50 -35.71
C GLU A 23 19.90 -6.83 -37.01
N PRO A 24 21.17 -6.37 -37.05
CA PRO A 24 21.77 -5.90 -38.28
C PRO A 24 21.70 -6.94 -39.41
N ALA A 25 21.31 -6.54 -40.59
CA ALA A 25 21.26 -7.45 -41.74
C ALA A 25 22.67 -7.79 -42.27
N VAL A 26 23.69 -7.01 -41.88
CA VAL A 26 25.10 -7.14 -42.35
C VAL A 26 26.02 -7.29 -41.16
N ASN A 27 26.90 -8.27 -41.21
CA ASN A 27 27.98 -8.46 -40.22
C ASN A 27 29.01 -7.30 -40.32
N LYS A 28 29.64 -6.97 -39.18
CA LYS A 28 30.64 -5.88 -39.11
C LYS A 28 30.11 -4.51 -39.61
N TRP A 29 28.84 -4.26 -39.43
CA TRP A 29 28.11 -3.08 -39.89
C TRP A 29 28.73 -1.75 -39.42
N LYS A 30 29.52 -1.76 -38.36
CA LYS A 30 30.17 -0.54 -37.80
C LYS A 30 31.21 0.08 -38.70
N ASP A 31 31.77 -0.70 -39.61
CA ASP A 31 32.82 -0.29 -40.52
C ASP A 31 32.27 0.07 -41.92
N ILE A 32 30.92 0.10 -42.07
CA ILE A 32 30.26 0.27 -43.36
C ILE A 32 29.45 1.57 -43.35
N GLU A 33 29.65 2.40 -44.37
CA GLU A 33 28.79 3.52 -44.71
C GLU A 33 27.73 3.05 -45.72
N PHE A 34 26.50 2.94 -45.30
CA PHE A 34 25.41 2.42 -46.10
C PHE A 34 24.82 3.51 -47.02
N LYS A 35 24.47 3.13 -48.25
CA LYS A 35 23.77 3.95 -49.25
C LYS A 35 22.29 3.54 -49.34
N ALA A 36 21.45 4.41 -49.86
CA ALA A 36 19.99 4.12 -49.96
C ALA A 36 19.69 2.84 -50.71
N ASN A 37 20.45 2.44 -51.70
CA ASN A 37 20.27 1.21 -52.48
C ASN A 37 20.52 -0.06 -51.64
N ASP A 38 21.29 0.01 -50.56
CA ASP A 38 21.58 -1.12 -49.67
C ASP A 38 20.32 -1.54 -48.88
N PHE A 39 19.29 -0.69 -48.89
CA PHE A 39 18.00 -0.95 -48.27
C PHE A 39 16.96 -1.56 -49.22
N LYS A 40 17.38 -1.98 -50.41
CA LYS A 40 16.47 -2.69 -51.34
C LYS A 40 16.15 -4.09 -50.81
N GLY A 41 14.88 -4.33 -50.53
CA GLY A 41 14.41 -5.64 -50.03
C GLY A 41 14.75 -5.88 -48.55
N THR A 42 15.20 -4.90 -47.81
CA THR A 42 15.44 -5.01 -46.37
C THR A 42 14.12 -4.86 -45.59
N GLU A 43 14.07 -5.46 -44.41
CA GLU A 43 12.87 -5.49 -43.54
C GLU A 43 12.74 -4.24 -42.66
N GLY A 44 13.84 -3.52 -42.42
CA GLY A 44 13.83 -2.30 -41.60
C GLY A 44 15.06 -1.46 -41.68
N ILE A 45 15.02 -0.31 -41.02
CA ILE A 45 16.10 0.66 -40.87
C ILE A 45 16.46 0.78 -39.38
N GLY A 46 17.76 0.68 -39.08
CA GLY A 46 18.33 1.10 -37.81
C GLY A 46 19.04 2.44 -37.96
N ILE A 47 19.01 3.29 -36.95
CA ILE A 47 19.81 4.52 -36.85
C ILE A 47 21.02 4.24 -35.99
N ILE A 48 22.22 4.47 -36.54
CA ILE A 48 23.50 4.27 -35.86
C ILE A 48 23.73 5.43 -34.89
N CYS A 49 23.96 5.07 -33.63
CA CYS A 49 24.24 6.06 -32.58
C CYS A 49 25.70 6.53 -32.63
N GLY A 50 25.88 7.82 -32.47
CA GLY A 50 27.18 8.49 -32.45
C GLY A 50 27.01 9.89 -31.86
N GLU A 51 26.58 10.82 -32.70
CA GLU A 51 26.05 12.12 -32.26
C GLU A 51 24.55 12.08 -32.00
N ILE A 52 23.88 10.95 -32.34
CA ILE A 52 22.49 10.69 -32.05
C ILE A 52 22.39 9.65 -30.93
N GLU A 53 21.49 9.90 -30.03
CA GLU A 53 21.13 9.05 -28.93
C GLU A 53 19.59 8.99 -28.81
N CYS A 54 19.05 7.88 -28.39
CA CYS A 54 17.66 7.87 -27.91
C CYS A 54 17.59 7.41 -26.46
N ILE A 55 16.61 7.95 -25.73
CA ILE A 55 16.13 7.37 -24.50
C ILE A 55 15.00 6.43 -24.89
N ASP A 56 15.19 5.15 -24.59
CA ASP A 56 14.27 4.06 -24.90
C ASP A 56 13.43 3.75 -23.65
N PHE A 57 12.11 3.93 -23.76
CA PHE A 57 11.11 3.64 -22.75
C PHE A 57 10.49 2.28 -23.08
N ASP A 58 10.96 1.23 -22.45
CA ASP A 58 10.50 -0.13 -22.67
C ASP A 58 9.12 -0.39 -22.07
N ASN A 59 8.30 -1.20 -22.76
CA ASN A 59 6.92 -1.50 -22.38
C ASN A 59 6.76 -2.86 -21.70
N HIS A 60 7.75 -3.35 -21.02
CA HIS A 60 7.72 -4.67 -20.36
C HIS A 60 6.62 -4.81 -19.30
N PHE A 61 6.18 -3.69 -18.72
CA PHE A 61 5.13 -3.62 -17.69
C PHE A 61 3.82 -2.98 -18.19
N GLY A 62 3.71 -2.66 -19.49
CA GLY A 62 2.52 -2.05 -20.06
C GLY A 62 2.32 -0.56 -19.76
N ASP A 63 3.30 0.11 -19.16
CA ASP A 63 3.21 1.49 -18.65
C ASP A 63 4.19 2.49 -19.33
N ALA A 64 4.80 2.12 -20.46
CA ALA A 64 5.77 2.97 -21.15
C ALA A 64 5.19 4.33 -21.55
N LYS A 65 3.94 4.38 -22.01
CA LYS A 65 3.26 5.63 -22.39
C LYS A 65 3.08 6.56 -21.20
N GLU A 66 2.69 6.04 -20.07
CA GLU A 66 2.50 6.80 -18.83
C GLU A 66 3.87 7.32 -18.34
N THR A 67 4.88 6.46 -18.32
CA THR A 67 6.24 6.79 -17.92
C THR A 67 6.83 7.90 -18.80
N LEU A 68 6.69 7.80 -20.12
CA LEU A 68 7.12 8.85 -21.04
C LEU A 68 6.36 10.16 -20.81
N THR A 69 5.04 10.09 -20.60
CA THR A 69 4.23 11.29 -20.34
C THR A 69 4.67 11.98 -19.05
N GLN A 70 4.80 11.23 -17.96
CA GLN A 70 5.30 11.76 -16.69
C GLN A 70 6.70 12.37 -16.82
N PHE A 71 7.58 11.74 -17.61
CA PHE A 71 8.93 12.25 -17.88
C PHE A 71 8.90 13.59 -18.62
N ILE A 72 8.10 13.71 -19.69
CA ILE A 72 8.00 14.95 -20.49
C ILE A 72 7.32 16.08 -19.72
N GLU A 73 6.42 15.78 -18.80
CA GLU A 73 5.73 16.78 -17.98
C GLU A 73 6.61 17.40 -16.88
N ILE A 74 7.79 16.85 -16.61
CA ILE A 74 8.77 17.48 -15.72
C ILE A 74 9.16 18.84 -16.32
N PRO A 75 9.03 19.95 -15.58
CA PRO A 75 9.19 21.29 -16.13
C PRO A 75 10.50 21.51 -16.91
N GLU A 76 11.62 21.07 -16.37
CA GLU A 76 12.94 21.20 -16.99
C GLU A 76 13.07 20.33 -18.25
N ILE A 77 12.45 19.17 -18.26
CA ILE A 77 12.42 18.28 -19.43
C ILE A 77 11.50 18.84 -20.49
N LYS A 78 10.35 19.37 -20.09
CA LYS A 78 9.38 19.99 -20.98
C LYS A 78 9.98 21.20 -21.69
N GLU A 79 10.76 22.03 -21.00
CA GLU A 79 11.48 23.15 -21.60
C GLU A 79 12.43 22.68 -22.73
N ILE A 80 13.22 21.63 -22.48
CA ILE A 80 14.12 21.04 -23.49
C ILE A 80 13.31 20.46 -24.65
N TYR A 81 12.30 19.66 -24.34
CA TYR A 81 11.42 19.01 -25.32
C TYR A 81 10.76 20.03 -26.26
N ASP A 82 10.19 21.10 -25.70
CA ASP A 82 9.47 22.13 -26.44
C ASP A 82 10.42 23.02 -27.25
N LYS A 83 11.60 23.32 -26.69
CA LYS A 83 12.64 24.14 -27.37
C LYS A 83 13.15 23.45 -28.63
N TYR A 84 13.52 22.17 -28.52
CA TYR A 84 14.17 21.44 -29.62
C TYR A 84 13.22 20.60 -30.45
N LYS A 85 11.92 20.54 -30.08
CA LYS A 85 10.93 19.70 -30.76
C LYS A 85 11.42 18.26 -30.92
N LEU A 86 11.90 17.65 -29.82
CA LEU A 86 12.50 16.33 -29.84
C LEU A 86 11.57 15.30 -30.45
N PRO A 87 12.01 14.47 -31.41
CA PRO A 87 11.17 13.42 -31.99
C PRO A 87 10.81 12.34 -31.00
N ILE A 88 9.55 11.87 -31.06
CA ILE A 88 9.08 10.69 -30.36
C ILE A 88 8.61 9.67 -31.39
N GLU A 89 9.11 8.46 -31.25
CA GLU A 89 8.75 7.30 -32.05
C GLU A 89 8.14 6.22 -31.13
N SER A 90 7.06 5.56 -31.58
CA SER A 90 6.55 4.35 -30.93
C SER A 90 7.26 3.12 -31.47
N THR A 91 7.54 2.14 -30.60
CA THR A 91 8.21 0.90 -30.98
C THR A 91 7.22 -0.24 -31.17
N GLN A 92 7.67 -1.32 -31.79
CA GLN A 92 6.85 -2.53 -32.05
C GLN A 92 6.27 -3.16 -30.78
N SER A 93 6.99 -3.09 -29.65
CA SER A 93 6.55 -3.63 -28.35
C SER A 93 5.63 -2.67 -27.57
N GLY A 94 5.26 -1.52 -28.15
CA GLY A 94 4.46 -0.50 -27.50
C GLY A 94 5.28 0.45 -26.60
N GLY A 95 6.61 0.37 -26.64
CA GLY A 95 7.52 1.33 -26.03
C GLY A 95 7.68 2.61 -26.85
N TYR A 96 8.62 3.46 -26.44
CA TYR A 96 8.86 4.76 -27.09
C TYR A 96 10.33 5.11 -27.09
N HIS A 97 10.79 5.72 -28.21
CA HIS A 97 12.08 6.39 -28.33
C HIS A 97 11.89 7.91 -28.23
N LEU A 98 12.61 8.58 -27.34
CA LEU A 98 12.81 10.03 -27.34
C LEU A 98 14.21 10.30 -27.92
N ILE A 99 14.26 10.98 -29.06
CA ILE A 99 15.49 11.06 -29.91
C ILE A 99 16.06 12.47 -29.89
N TYR A 100 17.39 12.58 -29.80
CA TYR A 100 18.12 13.86 -29.85
C TYR A 100 19.54 13.69 -30.36
N ARG A 101 20.20 14.84 -30.70
CA ARG A 101 21.63 14.91 -30.97
C ARG A 101 22.36 15.59 -29.81
N CYS A 102 23.56 15.12 -29.50
CA CYS A 102 24.47 15.77 -28.57
C CYS A 102 25.91 15.48 -28.96
N SER A 103 26.81 16.44 -28.71
CA SER A 103 28.24 16.26 -28.98
C SER A 103 28.92 15.27 -28.03
N GLU A 104 28.36 15.05 -26.86
CA GLU A 104 28.90 14.15 -25.83
C GLU A 104 27.94 13.03 -25.54
N ILE A 105 28.09 11.90 -26.25
CA ILE A 105 27.29 10.69 -26.06
C ILE A 105 28.16 9.52 -25.58
N ASN A 106 27.75 8.87 -24.53
CA ASN A 106 28.37 7.65 -24.01
C ASN A 106 27.75 6.40 -24.67
N GLY A 107 28.26 5.22 -24.33
CA GLY A 107 27.62 3.95 -24.67
C GLY A 107 26.25 3.78 -24.00
N ASN A 108 25.58 2.66 -24.29
CA ASN A 108 24.28 2.36 -23.70
C ASN A 108 24.33 2.37 -22.17
N GLN A 109 23.30 2.95 -21.54
CA GLN A 109 23.18 3.05 -20.09
C GLN A 109 21.79 2.59 -19.65
N LYS A 110 21.71 1.73 -18.67
CA LYS A 110 20.46 1.45 -17.96
C LYS A 110 20.19 2.60 -16.99
N LEU A 111 19.09 3.29 -17.15
CA LEU A 111 18.75 4.48 -16.36
C LEU A 111 17.75 4.15 -15.25
N ALA A 112 16.74 3.35 -15.56
CA ALA A 112 15.74 2.95 -14.59
C ALA A 112 15.33 1.49 -14.80
N GLN A 113 15.12 0.80 -13.68
CA GLN A 113 14.74 -0.61 -13.61
C GLN A 113 13.60 -0.81 -12.62
N LYS A 114 12.79 -1.85 -12.86
CA LYS A 114 11.76 -2.33 -11.91
C LYS A 114 12.03 -3.80 -11.55
N PRO A 115 11.59 -4.24 -10.34
CA PRO A 115 11.64 -5.65 -10.00
C PRO A 115 10.65 -6.45 -10.86
N LYS A 116 11.13 -7.54 -11.45
CA LYS A 116 10.33 -8.52 -12.20
C LYS A 116 10.54 -9.90 -11.60
N TRP A 117 9.46 -10.61 -11.31
CA TRP A 117 9.55 -11.96 -10.81
C TRP A 117 10.10 -12.90 -11.90
N ASN A 118 11.10 -13.70 -11.55
CA ASN A 118 11.66 -14.73 -12.42
C ASN A 118 11.28 -16.11 -11.87
N GLU A 119 10.48 -16.85 -12.64
CA GLU A 119 9.95 -18.17 -12.24
C GLU A 119 11.06 -19.23 -12.10
N ASP A 120 12.09 -19.19 -12.95
CA ASP A 120 13.18 -20.17 -12.92
C ASP A 120 14.09 -19.96 -11.70
N LEU A 121 14.38 -18.70 -11.38
CA LEU A 121 15.24 -18.33 -10.26
C LEU A 121 14.48 -18.17 -8.94
N LYS A 122 13.14 -18.18 -8.97
CA LYS A 122 12.23 -17.94 -7.83
C LYS A 122 12.61 -16.70 -7.03
N LYS A 123 12.97 -15.61 -7.72
CA LYS A 123 13.33 -14.33 -7.10
C LYS A 123 13.02 -13.16 -8.03
N PHE A 124 12.97 -11.98 -7.44
CA PHE A 124 12.91 -10.73 -8.22
C PHE A 124 14.28 -10.44 -8.86
N ILE A 125 14.26 -10.08 -10.14
CA ILE A 125 15.42 -9.62 -10.90
C ILE A 125 15.12 -8.23 -11.49
N PRO A 126 16.17 -7.43 -11.79
CA PRO A 126 15.96 -6.14 -12.44
C PRO A 126 15.52 -6.32 -13.89
N ASP A 127 14.45 -5.65 -14.28
CA ASP A 127 14.03 -5.48 -15.67
C ASP A 127 14.10 -4.01 -16.06
N THR A 128 14.77 -3.70 -17.14
CA THR A 128 15.03 -2.31 -17.56
C THR A 128 13.78 -1.71 -18.15
N ILE A 129 13.41 -0.50 -17.70
CA ILE A 129 12.25 0.26 -18.20
C ILE A 129 12.64 1.54 -18.91
N ILE A 130 13.84 2.08 -18.62
CA ILE A 130 14.41 3.22 -19.34
C ILE A 130 15.90 2.98 -19.54
N GLU A 131 16.35 3.04 -20.77
CA GLU A 131 17.77 2.98 -21.10
C GLU A 131 18.17 3.98 -22.20
N THR A 132 19.45 4.14 -22.45
CA THR A 132 19.90 4.87 -23.64
C THR A 132 20.42 3.90 -24.70
N ARG A 133 20.16 4.22 -25.96
CA ARG A 133 20.87 3.69 -27.11
C ARG A 133 21.86 4.75 -27.57
N GLY A 134 23.11 4.56 -27.19
CA GLY A 134 24.15 5.54 -27.34
C GLY A 134 25.31 5.06 -28.21
N LYS A 135 26.46 5.76 -28.14
CA LYS A 135 27.64 5.57 -28.98
C LYS A 135 28.06 4.10 -29.11
N GLY A 136 28.23 3.64 -30.33
CA GLY A 136 28.62 2.26 -30.66
C GLY A 136 27.45 1.28 -30.74
N GLY A 137 26.22 1.76 -30.49
CA GLY A 137 24.95 1.02 -30.66
C GLY A 137 24.14 1.52 -31.84
N TYR A 138 22.92 1.07 -31.95
CA TYR A 138 21.88 1.54 -32.87
C TYR A 138 20.52 1.33 -32.23
N PHE A 139 19.50 1.97 -32.77
CA PHE A 139 18.11 1.68 -32.48
C PHE A 139 17.31 1.50 -33.77
N VAL A 140 16.32 0.65 -33.77
CA VAL A 140 15.44 0.43 -34.93
C VAL A 140 14.47 1.59 -35.03
N ALA A 141 14.25 2.09 -36.24
CA ALA A 141 13.42 3.26 -36.49
C ALA A 141 12.37 3.05 -37.59
N ALA A 142 11.40 3.95 -37.67
CA ALA A 142 10.43 3.99 -38.77
C ALA A 142 11.16 4.10 -40.11
N PRO A 143 10.66 3.47 -41.18
CA PRO A 143 9.37 2.84 -41.36
C PRO A 143 9.39 1.32 -41.10
N THR A 144 10.29 0.82 -40.28
CA THR A 144 10.30 -0.58 -39.88
C THR A 144 8.95 -0.97 -39.30
N GLU A 145 8.47 -2.16 -39.63
CA GLU A 145 7.16 -2.66 -39.16
C GLU A 145 7.01 -2.53 -37.63
N GLY A 146 5.93 -1.88 -37.19
CA GLY A 146 5.66 -1.60 -35.79
C GLY A 146 6.33 -0.34 -35.22
N TYR A 147 7.14 0.37 -36.00
CA TYR A 147 7.78 1.64 -35.61
C TYR A 147 7.11 2.81 -36.33
N LYS A 148 6.74 3.85 -35.56
CA LYS A 148 6.03 5.01 -36.11
C LYS A 148 6.40 6.29 -35.39
N ILE A 149 6.77 7.33 -36.14
CA ILE A 149 6.95 8.67 -35.59
C ILE A 149 5.58 9.20 -35.11
N VAL A 150 5.46 9.46 -33.83
CA VAL A 150 4.22 9.93 -33.20
C VAL A 150 4.23 11.41 -32.87
N LYS A 151 5.41 12.00 -32.70
CA LYS A 151 5.59 13.44 -32.46
C LYS A 151 6.87 13.94 -33.13
N ASN A 152 6.80 15.17 -33.64
CA ASN A 152 7.92 15.89 -34.27
C ASN A 152 8.57 15.13 -35.45
N LYS A 153 9.55 15.72 -36.11
CA LYS A 153 10.16 15.15 -37.32
C LYS A 153 11.58 14.66 -37.06
N ILE A 154 11.82 13.38 -37.32
CA ILE A 154 13.15 12.76 -37.16
C ILE A 154 14.16 13.31 -38.15
N LEU A 155 13.74 13.89 -39.27
CA LEU A 155 14.64 14.50 -40.29
C LEU A 155 15.24 15.85 -39.86
N LYS A 156 14.81 16.41 -38.73
CA LYS A 156 15.31 17.70 -38.21
C LYS A 156 15.59 17.56 -36.70
N ILE A 157 16.58 16.76 -36.37
CA ILE A 157 17.01 16.61 -34.99
C ILE A 157 18.09 17.65 -34.70
N GLU A 158 17.80 18.54 -33.77
CA GLU A 158 18.75 19.57 -33.34
C GLU A 158 19.68 19.04 -32.23
N PHE A 159 20.84 19.69 -32.07
CA PHE A 159 21.76 19.39 -30.98
C PHE A 159 21.30 20.04 -29.69
N ILE A 160 21.10 19.21 -28.64
CA ILE A 160 20.99 19.68 -27.26
C ILE A 160 22.40 19.84 -26.67
N THR A 161 22.52 20.63 -25.61
CA THR A 161 23.82 20.78 -24.94
C THR A 161 24.13 19.56 -24.05
N PRO A 162 25.43 19.32 -23.71
CA PRO A 162 25.79 18.26 -22.74
C PRO A 162 25.10 18.42 -21.39
N GLU A 163 24.86 19.64 -20.93
CA GLU A 163 24.14 19.93 -19.69
C GLU A 163 22.67 19.54 -19.81
N GLU A 164 22.00 19.87 -20.93
CA GLU A 164 20.63 19.48 -21.19
C GLU A 164 20.49 17.95 -21.28
N ARG A 165 21.44 17.26 -21.94
CA ARG A 165 21.52 15.81 -21.93
C ARG A 165 21.66 15.27 -20.51
N SER A 166 22.55 15.84 -19.70
CA SER A 166 22.74 15.44 -18.30
C SER A 166 21.45 15.60 -17.49
N LEU A 167 20.64 16.64 -17.77
CA LEU A 167 19.32 16.81 -17.18
C LEU A 167 18.38 15.66 -17.58
N LEU A 168 18.23 15.39 -18.88
CA LEU A 168 17.41 14.28 -19.37
C LEU A 168 17.76 12.97 -18.67
N LEU A 169 19.06 12.61 -18.64
CA LEU A 169 19.49 11.35 -18.04
C LEU A 169 19.29 11.33 -16.51
N SER A 170 19.52 12.46 -15.82
CA SER A 170 19.34 12.51 -14.37
C SER A 170 17.88 12.30 -13.97
N TYR A 171 16.95 12.94 -14.69
CA TYR A 171 15.52 12.75 -14.44
C TYR A 171 15.02 11.35 -14.85
N ALA A 172 15.55 10.76 -15.93
CA ALA A 172 15.25 9.36 -16.27
C ALA A 172 15.64 8.37 -15.15
N LYS A 173 16.78 8.61 -14.47
CA LYS A 173 17.22 7.81 -13.32
C LYS A 173 16.29 7.93 -12.12
N SER A 174 15.48 8.98 -11.97
CA SER A 174 14.53 9.09 -10.87
C SER A 174 13.37 8.11 -10.95
N PHE A 175 13.13 7.51 -12.11
CA PHE A 175 12.12 6.47 -12.29
C PHE A 175 12.57 5.08 -11.82
N ASN A 176 13.84 4.95 -11.37
CA ASN A 176 14.37 3.68 -10.90
C ASN A 176 13.68 3.19 -9.63
N LYS A 177 13.19 1.95 -9.67
CA LYS A 177 12.52 1.25 -8.56
C LYS A 177 13.26 -0.02 -8.14
N TRP A 178 14.51 -0.16 -8.55
CA TRP A 178 15.34 -1.32 -8.24
C TRP A 178 16.68 -0.91 -7.63
N SER A 179 17.10 -1.64 -6.61
CA SER A 179 18.50 -1.68 -6.17
C SER A 179 18.89 -3.14 -5.94
N GLU A 180 20.15 -3.46 -6.19
CA GLU A 180 20.63 -4.79 -5.84
C GLU A 180 20.54 -5.01 -4.32
N PRO A 181 19.94 -6.14 -3.85
CA PRO A 181 19.95 -6.48 -2.45
C PRO A 181 21.41 -6.66 -1.99
N LYS A 182 21.82 -5.94 -0.94
CA LYS A 182 23.15 -6.13 -0.37
C LYS A 182 23.24 -7.52 0.25
N LYS A 183 24.32 -8.24 -0.03
CA LYS A 183 24.57 -9.66 0.35
C LYS A 183 24.54 -9.99 1.85
N ASN A 184 24.24 -9.03 2.73
CA ASN A 184 24.24 -9.15 4.19
C ASN A 184 22.90 -8.74 4.82
N GLU A 185 21.76 -9.13 4.24
CA GLU A 185 20.50 -9.14 4.98
C GLU A 185 20.54 -10.33 5.96
N TYR A 186 21.09 -10.06 7.14
CA TYR A 186 20.81 -10.91 8.29
C TYR A 186 19.33 -10.70 8.63
N GLU A 187 18.57 -11.78 8.67
CA GLU A 187 17.15 -11.81 9.09
C GLU A 187 16.92 -11.40 10.57
N ASN A 188 17.76 -10.55 11.12
CA ASN A 188 17.69 -10.18 12.53
C ASN A 188 17.07 -8.79 12.64
N THR A 189 15.75 -8.75 12.76
CA THR A 189 14.91 -7.55 12.86
C THR A 189 15.01 -6.82 14.20
N ASP A 190 15.78 -7.33 15.17
CA ASP A 190 15.86 -6.82 16.55
C ASP A 190 17.09 -5.95 16.82
N ARG A 191 17.87 -5.61 15.80
CA ARG A 191 19.02 -4.71 15.97
C ARG A 191 18.57 -3.27 16.10
N PRO A 192 19.24 -2.44 16.92
CA PRO A 192 18.86 -1.03 17.06
C PRO A 192 18.75 -0.27 15.74
N GLY A 193 19.63 -0.58 14.77
CA GLY A 193 19.58 0.00 13.42
C GLY A 193 18.35 -0.44 12.61
N ASP A 194 17.91 -1.69 12.74
CA ASP A 194 16.73 -2.21 12.05
C ASP A 194 15.46 -1.60 12.66
N LEU A 195 15.40 -1.52 13.99
CA LEU A 195 14.30 -0.86 14.70
C LEU A 195 14.22 0.63 14.33
N TYR A 196 15.36 1.31 14.23
CA TYR A 196 15.43 2.69 13.75
C TYR A 196 14.95 2.82 12.30
N ASN A 197 15.33 1.90 11.42
CA ASN A 197 14.86 1.90 10.01
C ASN A 197 13.33 1.75 9.90
N ASN A 198 12.70 1.07 10.85
CA ASN A 198 11.26 0.84 10.89
C ASN A 198 10.48 1.96 11.61
N ASP A 199 11.18 2.84 12.32
CA ASP A 199 10.56 4.01 12.96
C ASP A 199 10.24 5.07 11.90
N ILE A 200 8.99 5.46 11.78
CA ILE A 200 8.54 6.47 10.80
C ILE A 200 9.24 7.82 11.02
N SER A 201 9.63 8.14 12.25
CA SER A 201 10.37 9.37 12.58
C SER A 201 11.77 9.39 11.97
N SER A 202 12.36 8.22 11.67
CA SER A 202 13.67 8.09 11.05
C SER A 202 13.74 8.71 9.66
N ILE A 203 12.62 8.71 8.92
CA ILE A 203 12.54 9.33 7.59
C ILE A 203 12.69 10.84 7.70
N GLN A 204 12.02 11.45 8.66
CA GLN A 204 12.14 12.91 8.89
C GLN A 204 13.52 13.29 9.40
N GLU A 205 14.10 12.48 10.30
CA GLU A 205 15.48 12.68 10.79
C GLU A 205 16.49 12.56 9.64
N MET A 206 16.31 11.55 8.76
CA MET A 206 17.13 11.39 7.55
C MET A 206 17.05 12.61 6.64
N LYS A 207 15.84 13.15 6.40
CA LYS A 207 15.68 14.40 5.63
C LYS A 207 16.44 15.56 6.25
N ASN A 208 16.32 15.74 7.56
CA ASN A 208 17.02 16.79 8.28
C ASN A 208 18.55 16.64 8.21
N LEU A 209 19.07 15.42 8.27
CA LEU A 209 20.50 15.12 8.12
C LEU A 209 20.99 15.44 6.70
N LEU A 210 20.22 15.07 5.69
CA LEU A 210 20.54 15.39 4.29
C LEU A 210 20.57 16.91 4.06
N LEU A 211 19.59 17.65 4.55
CA LEU A 211 19.54 19.11 4.48
C LEU A 211 20.76 19.73 5.23
N GLY A 212 21.05 19.24 6.43
CA GLY A 212 22.23 19.67 7.20
C GLY A 212 23.56 19.40 6.52
N ALA A 213 23.63 18.35 5.70
CA ALA A 213 24.79 18.01 4.86
C ALA A 213 24.82 18.78 3.52
N GLY A 214 23.93 19.75 3.32
CA GLY A 214 23.90 20.61 2.13
C GLY A 214 23.19 19.99 0.93
N TRP A 215 22.45 18.87 1.10
CA TRP A 215 21.56 18.37 0.08
C TRP A 215 20.30 19.22 0.04
N ASN A 216 19.75 19.43 -1.17
CA ASN A 216 18.52 20.19 -1.36
C ASN A 216 17.39 19.25 -1.76
N GLU A 217 16.28 19.26 -1.00
CA GLU A 217 15.05 18.58 -1.41
C GLU A 217 14.34 19.44 -2.47
N LEU A 218 14.16 18.88 -3.65
CA LEU A 218 13.29 19.41 -4.69
C LEU A 218 11.87 18.85 -4.48
N LYS A 219 10.96 19.08 -5.40
CA LYS A 219 9.58 18.55 -5.28
C LYS A 219 9.56 17.01 -5.24
N ASN A 220 8.64 16.43 -4.46
CA ASN A 220 8.33 15.00 -4.45
C ASN A 220 9.49 14.06 -4.05
N ASN A 221 10.22 14.40 -2.99
CA ASN A 221 11.33 13.57 -2.49
C ASN A 221 12.46 13.34 -3.52
N ILE A 222 12.64 14.26 -4.42
CA ILE A 222 13.77 14.30 -5.36
C ILE A 222 14.84 15.19 -4.75
N TRP A 223 16.10 14.73 -4.79
CA TRP A 223 17.19 15.36 -4.08
C TRP A 223 18.32 15.79 -5.00
N GLN A 224 18.92 16.93 -4.69
CA GLN A 224 20.07 17.48 -5.36
C GLN A 224 21.25 17.55 -4.40
N ARG A 225 22.40 17.00 -4.83
CA ARG A 225 23.62 17.01 -4.02
C ARG A 225 24.19 18.41 -3.80
N PRO A 226 25.02 18.61 -2.76
CA PRO A 226 25.74 19.87 -2.56
C PRO A 226 26.51 20.32 -3.82
N GLY A 227 26.47 21.61 -4.11
CA GLY A 227 27.17 22.23 -5.21
C GLY A 227 26.61 21.98 -6.62
N LYS A 228 25.56 21.16 -6.78
CA LYS A 228 24.89 20.97 -8.06
C LYS A 228 23.89 22.11 -8.30
N LYS A 229 23.95 22.75 -9.48
CA LYS A 229 23.08 23.89 -9.82
C LYS A 229 21.80 23.49 -10.53
N LYS A 230 21.83 22.43 -11.35
CA LYS A 230 20.68 21.94 -12.12
C LYS A 230 20.63 20.41 -12.13
N GLY A 231 19.42 19.85 -12.26
CA GLY A 231 19.19 18.40 -12.29
C GLY A 231 19.23 17.76 -10.91
N ILE A 232 18.98 16.48 -10.86
CA ILE A 232 18.82 15.70 -9.64
C ILE A 232 19.98 14.73 -9.41
N SER A 233 20.10 14.23 -8.19
CA SER A 233 21.21 13.37 -7.78
C SER A 233 20.77 12.12 -7.02
N ALA A 234 19.60 12.19 -6.38
CA ALA A 234 19.07 11.10 -5.59
C ALA A 234 17.54 11.17 -5.49
N THR A 235 16.94 10.08 -5.04
CA THR A 235 15.51 9.99 -4.71
C THR A 235 15.33 9.40 -3.33
N LEU A 236 14.24 9.76 -2.65
CA LEU A 236 13.80 9.14 -1.42
C LEU A 236 12.42 8.51 -1.64
N GLY A 237 12.23 7.26 -1.22
CA GLY A 237 10.94 6.61 -1.30
C GLY A 237 10.55 6.03 -2.67
N GLN A 238 11.40 6.06 -3.67
CA GLN A 238 11.11 5.48 -4.99
C GLN A 238 11.33 3.95 -5.04
N ILE A 239 12.32 3.44 -4.34
CA ILE A 239 12.62 1.99 -4.24
C ILE A 239 11.79 1.37 -3.13
N ALA A 240 11.80 1.97 -1.95
CA ALA A 240 10.94 1.65 -0.80
C ALA A 240 10.73 2.93 0.02
N PRO A 241 9.66 3.04 0.84
CA PRO A 241 9.25 4.28 1.49
C PRO A 241 10.34 5.02 2.27
N ASN A 242 11.28 4.29 2.86
CA ASN A 242 12.37 4.81 3.70
C ASN A 242 13.75 4.71 3.05
N ILE A 243 13.85 4.44 1.74
CA ILE A 243 15.13 4.26 1.06
C ILE A 243 15.55 5.54 0.33
N PHE A 244 16.72 6.05 0.69
CA PHE A 244 17.43 7.09 -0.03
C PHE A 244 18.33 6.43 -1.09
N TYR A 245 18.13 6.76 -2.36
CA TYR A 245 18.89 6.19 -3.49
C TYR A 245 19.72 7.27 -4.18
N ASN A 246 21.05 7.21 -4.02
CA ASN A 246 21.98 8.09 -4.72
C ASN A 246 22.44 7.48 -6.04
N PHE A 247 22.25 8.19 -7.14
CA PHE A 247 22.76 7.81 -8.47
C PHE A 247 23.83 8.76 -9.02
N SER A 248 24.25 9.75 -8.22
CA SER A 248 25.31 10.70 -8.58
C SER A 248 26.68 10.15 -8.20
N SER A 249 27.64 10.26 -9.11
CA SER A 249 29.05 9.91 -8.84
C SER A 249 29.76 10.84 -7.84
N ASN A 250 29.22 12.03 -7.63
CA ASN A 250 29.83 13.07 -6.77
C ASN A 250 28.95 13.35 -5.54
N GLY A 251 28.24 12.35 -5.03
CA GLY A 251 27.31 12.46 -3.89
C GLY A 251 27.93 12.08 -2.53
N TYR A 252 29.23 12.29 -2.32
CA TYR A 252 29.91 11.92 -1.07
C TYR A 252 29.13 12.36 0.17
N PRO A 253 29.00 11.49 1.23
CA PRO A 253 29.64 10.17 1.40
C PRO A 253 28.90 8.99 0.74
N PHE A 254 27.89 9.26 -0.07
CA PHE A 254 27.07 8.22 -0.68
C PHE A 254 27.67 7.73 -2.00
N GLU A 255 27.86 6.42 -2.12
CA GLU A 255 28.35 5.78 -3.33
C GLU A 255 27.30 5.87 -4.46
N PRO A 256 27.74 5.96 -5.74
CA PRO A 256 26.82 6.02 -6.87
C PRO A 256 26.02 4.73 -7.04
N ASN A 257 24.78 4.88 -7.52
CA ASN A 257 23.82 3.80 -7.78
C ASN A 257 23.57 2.89 -6.55
N THR A 258 23.55 3.50 -5.36
CA THR A 258 23.44 2.76 -4.09
C THR A 258 22.25 3.24 -3.29
N ALA A 259 21.53 2.28 -2.71
CA ALA A 259 20.41 2.48 -1.80
C ALA A 259 20.90 2.51 -0.34
N TYR A 260 20.32 3.42 0.45
CA TYR A 260 20.66 3.63 1.84
C TYR A 260 19.40 3.65 2.70
N THR A 261 19.44 2.89 3.80
CA THR A 261 18.44 2.95 4.87
C THR A 261 18.64 4.19 5.74
N PRO A 262 17.65 4.60 6.56
CA PRO A 262 17.81 5.68 7.53
C PRO A 262 19.01 5.49 8.46
N PHE A 263 19.22 4.27 8.96
CA PHE A 263 20.37 3.93 9.80
C PHE A 263 21.71 4.16 9.08
N GLN A 264 21.80 3.78 7.80
CA GLN A 264 23.02 3.99 7.02
C GLN A 264 23.27 5.48 6.78
N VAL A 265 22.22 6.27 6.46
CA VAL A 265 22.35 7.72 6.30
C VAL A 265 22.78 8.39 7.60
N LEU A 266 22.17 8.01 8.73
CA LEU A 266 22.53 8.48 10.05
C LEU A 266 24.01 8.18 10.36
N SER A 267 24.45 6.94 10.14
CA SER A 267 25.83 6.51 10.39
C SER A 267 26.83 7.28 9.53
N LEU A 268 26.53 7.48 8.25
CA LEU A 268 27.41 8.18 7.33
C LEU A 268 27.53 9.67 7.64
N LEU A 269 26.43 10.35 7.96
CA LEU A 269 26.40 11.81 8.09
C LEU A 269 26.68 12.32 9.52
N LYS A 270 26.29 11.57 10.55
CA LYS A 270 26.42 12.01 11.95
C LYS A 270 27.56 11.31 12.68
N TYR A 271 27.88 10.07 12.32
CA TYR A 271 28.88 9.24 13.00
C TYR A 271 30.11 8.96 12.13
N ASN A 272 30.36 9.76 11.09
CA ASN A 272 31.54 9.63 10.21
C ASN A 272 31.78 8.19 9.72
N SER A 273 30.71 7.48 9.37
CA SER A 273 30.73 6.06 8.95
C SER A 273 31.07 5.07 10.07
N ASP A 274 31.03 5.46 11.34
CA ASP A 274 31.11 4.50 12.46
C ASP A 274 29.73 3.91 12.77
N PHE A 275 29.42 2.79 12.10
CA PHE A 275 28.18 2.06 12.27
C PHE A 275 28.03 1.45 13.66
N SER A 276 29.15 1.13 14.33
CA SER A 276 29.16 0.53 15.67
C SER A 276 28.80 1.55 16.73
N GLU A 277 29.37 2.75 16.65
CA GLU A 277 29.05 3.85 17.55
C GLU A 277 27.60 4.29 17.37
N CYS A 278 27.14 4.43 16.12
CA CYS A 278 25.76 4.74 15.80
C CYS A 278 24.78 3.69 16.39
N ALA A 279 25.06 2.39 16.20
CA ALA A 279 24.22 1.34 16.75
C ALA A 279 24.20 1.33 18.28
N LYS A 280 25.33 1.64 18.92
CA LYS A 280 25.45 1.75 20.40
C LYS A 280 24.61 2.92 20.91
N ASP A 281 24.66 4.07 20.28
CA ASP A 281 23.86 5.24 20.68
C ASP A 281 22.35 4.96 20.48
N LEU A 282 21.98 4.37 19.35
CA LEU A 282 20.62 3.95 19.09
C LEU A 282 20.12 2.89 20.07
N SER A 283 20.99 2.05 20.63
CA SER A 283 20.60 1.03 21.61
C SER A 283 20.01 1.60 22.90
N ASN A 284 20.29 2.86 23.21
CA ASN A 284 19.70 3.57 24.34
C ASN A 284 18.24 3.97 24.08
N LYS A 285 17.88 4.25 22.84
CA LYS A 285 16.54 4.68 22.43
C LYS A 285 15.74 3.51 21.83
N TYR A 286 16.38 2.76 20.97
CA TYR A 286 15.88 1.55 20.34
C TYR A 286 16.54 0.36 21.05
N THR A 287 16.28 0.25 22.35
CA THR A 287 16.53 -1.04 23.00
C THR A 287 15.79 -2.03 22.14
N PRO A 288 16.44 -3.09 21.59
CA PRO A 288 15.69 -4.23 21.08
C PRO A 288 14.67 -4.47 22.17
N ILE A 289 13.38 -4.50 21.84
CA ILE A 289 12.41 -5.11 22.76
C ILE A 289 13.16 -6.37 23.08
N LYS A 290 13.91 -6.33 24.22
CA LYS A 290 14.81 -7.40 24.65
C LYS A 290 13.98 -8.56 24.36
N GLN A 291 14.33 -9.38 23.31
CA GLN A 291 13.59 -10.57 23.10
C GLN A 291 13.22 -10.91 24.48
N ILE A 292 11.97 -10.61 24.85
CA ILE A 292 11.49 -10.86 26.21
C ILE A 292 12.15 -12.14 26.41
N PRO A 293 13.33 -12.20 27.11
CA PRO A 293 14.41 -13.13 26.91
C PRO A 293 13.63 -14.37 26.81
N LYS A 294 13.65 -15.12 25.62
CA LYS A 294 12.81 -16.25 25.42
C LYS A 294 12.78 -16.80 26.78
N LYS A 295 11.86 -16.26 27.54
CA LYS A 295 11.88 -16.28 29.00
C LYS A 295 11.78 -17.72 29.13
N GLU A 296 12.93 -18.37 29.28
CA GLU A 296 13.03 -19.80 29.17
C GLU A 296 11.83 -20.21 29.96
N ILE A 297 10.76 -20.50 29.19
CA ILE A 297 9.47 -20.75 29.83
C ILE A 297 9.88 -21.96 30.58
N THR A 298 10.23 -21.76 31.84
CA THR A 298 10.77 -22.79 32.74
C THR A 298 9.81 -23.94 32.58
N ASP A 299 10.31 -25.16 32.56
CA ASP A 299 9.47 -26.34 32.39
C ASP A 299 8.23 -26.26 33.29
N ASP A 300 8.35 -25.66 34.49
CA ASP A 300 7.23 -25.37 35.39
C ASP A 300 6.20 -24.42 34.80
N LYS A 301 6.62 -23.41 34.04
CA LYS A 301 5.71 -22.47 33.39
C LYS A 301 5.05 -23.10 32.17
N LEU A 302 5.79 -23.89 31.39
CA LEU A 302 5.24 -24.69 30.28
C LEU A 302 4.24 -25.72 30.80
N LYS A 303 4.61 -26.42 31.88
CA LYS A 303 3.72 -27.35 32.57
C LYS A 303 2.44 -26.67 33.05
N ASN A 304 2.52 -25.52 33.68
CA ASN A 304 1.36 -24.74 34.15
C ASN A 304 0.48 -24.26 32.96
N ILE A 305 1.11 -23.83 31.83
CA ILE A 305 0.38 -23.45 30.62
C ILE A 305 -0.32 -24.69 30.04
N LEU A 306 0.36 -25.83 29.95
CA LEU A 306 -0.18 -27.07 29.43
C LEU A 306 -1.38 -27.56 30.31
N GLU A 307 -1.19 -27.55 31.62
CA GLU A 307 -2.24 -27.91 32.58
C GLU A 307 -3.50 -27.01 32.48
N LYS A 308 -3.29 -25.69 32.28
CA LYS A 308 -4.38 -24.72 32.06
C LYS A 308 -5.00 -24.80 30.64
N SER A 309 -4.30 -25.40 29.70
CA SER A 309 -4.76 -25.53 28.30
C SER A 309 -5.54 -26.82 28.06
N ILE A 310 -5.50 -27.77 28.99
CA ILE A 310 -6.24 -29.04 28.86
C ILE A 310 -7.76 -28.79 28.94
N ILE A 311 -8.49 -29.35 27.99
CA ILE A 311 -9.94 -29.34 27.99
C ILE A 311 -10.40 -30.64 28.67
N ASP A 312 -10.97 -30.50 29.87
CA ASP A 312 -11.56 -31.61 30.57
C ASP A 312 -12.97 -31.88 30.04
N THR A 313 -13.11 -32.90 29.23
CA THR A 313 -14.40 -33.29 28.62
C THR A 313 -15.46 -33.77 29.63
N LYS A 314 -15.06 -34.00 30.88
CA LYS A 314 -16.00 -34.39 31.98
C LYS A 314 -16.63 -33.17 32.66
N LYS A 315 -16.06 -31.97 32.44
CA LYS A 315 -16.63 -30.71 32.96
C LYS A 315 -17.68 -30.19 32.00
N VAL A 316 -18.81 -29.82 32.53
CA VAL A 316 -19.80 -29.03 31.79
C VAL A 316 -19.25 -27.61 31.62
N ILE A 317 -18.99 -27.22 30.38
CA ILE A 317 -18.55 -25.86 30.05
C ILE A 317 -19.78 -25.09 29.59
N GLU A 318 -20.04 -23.96 30.23
CA GLU A 318 -21.12 -23.08 29.83
C GLU A 318 -20.85 -22.50 28.44
N LYS A 319 -21.91 -22.35 27.64
CA LYS A 319 -21.80 -21.67 26.33
C LYS A 319 -21.44 -20.21 26.54
N PRO A 320 -20.61 -19.60 25.66
CA PRO A 320 -20.36 -18.17 25.72
C PRO A 320 -21.68 -17.39 25.72
N PRO A 321 -21.84 -16.38 26.61
CA PRO A 321 -23.06 -15.57 26.64
C PRO A 321 -23.28 -14.88 25.30
N ILE A 322 -24.50 -14.93 24.79
CA ILE A 322 -24.94 -14.25 23.58
C ILE A 322 -25.24 -12.81 23.94
N ILE A 323 -24.61 -11.86 23.31
CA ILE A 323 -24.81 -10.42 23.59
C ILE A 323 -25.61 -9.70 22.51
N PHE A 324 -25.60 -10.22 21.28
CA PHE A 324 -26.33 -9.59 20.18
C PHE A 324 -26.97 -10.65 19.27
N GLN A 325 -28.22 -10.40 18.94
CA GLN A 325 -29.06 -11.28 18.14
C GLN A 325 -29.87 -10.47 17.12
N ILE A 326 -30.26 -11.12 16.04
CA ILE A 326 -31.17 -10.55 15.04
C ILE A 326 -32.47 -11.35 15.07
N ALA A 327 -33.58 -10.62 15.18
CA ALA A 327 -34.91 -11.22 15.16
C ALA A 327 -35.37 -11.45 13.72
N GLU A 328 -35.89 -12.65 13.47
CA GLU A 328 -36.49 -13.07 12.21
C GLU A 328 -37.91 -13.57 12.44
N VAL A 329 -38.79 -13.28 11.47
CA VAL A 329 -40.15 -13.77 11.50
C VAL A 329 -40.24 -15.10 10.76
N SER A 330 -40.61 -16.17 11.45
CA SER A 330 -40.82 -17.48 10.85
C SER A 330 -42.29 -17.89 11.09
N GLY A 331 -43.14 -17.69 10.10
CA GLY A 331 -44.59 -17.88 10.23
C GLY A 331 -45.22 -16.92 11.23
N THR A 332 -45.81 -17.44 12.32
CA THR A 332 -46.43 -16.68 13.42
C THR A 332 -45.48 -16.44 14.60
N SER A 333 -44.26 -16.97 14.54
CA SER A 333 -43.28 -16.91 15.64
C SER A 333 -42.08 -16.04 15.23
N SER A 334 -41.41 -15.43 16.20
CA SER A 334 -40.12 -14.78 16.02
C SER A 334 -38.98 -15.66 16.54
N ILE A 335 -37.90 -15.71 15.81
CA ILE A 335 -36.70 -16.47 16.17
C ILE A 335 -35.56 -15.47 16.35
N LEU A 336 -34.81 -15.57 17.45
CA LEU A 336 -33.58 -14.79 17.66
C LEU A 336 -32.37 -15.56 17.15
N LYS A 337 -31.78 -15.06 16.08
CA LYS A 337 -30.52 -15.58 15.50
C LYS A 337 -29.35 -15.03 16.28
N ARG A 338 -28.50 -15.91 16.81
CA ARG A 338 -27.27 -15.55 17.49
C ARG A 338 -26.29 -14.91 16.49
N VAL A 339 -25.73 -13.77 16.84
CA VAL A 339 -24.73 -13.08 16.01
C VAL A 339 -23.42 -12.87 16.76
N PHE A 340 -23.45 -12.29 17.96
CA PHE A 340 -22.24 -12.02 18.74
C PHE A 340 -22.29 -12.69 20.11
N THR A 341 -21.14 -13.26 20.51
CA THR A 341 -20.94 -13.84 21.83
C THR A 341 -19.73 -13.25 22.54
N LEU A 342 -19.69 -13.25 23.85
CA LEU A 342 -18.51 -12.85 24.61
C LEU A 342 -17.32 -13.77 24.30
N GLY A 343 -16.12 -13.21 24.34
CA GLY A 343 -14.86 -13.92 24.07
C GLY A 343 -14.53 -14.09 22.59
N ASN A 344 -15.30 -13.50 21.69
CA ASN A 344 -15.12 -13.57 20.23
C ASN A 344 -15.04 -12.18 19.58
N PHE A 345 -14.70 -12.14 18.30
CA PHE A 345 -14.76 -10.93 17.50
C PHE A 345 -15.45 -11.17 16.15
N SER A 346 -16.00 -10.11 15.59
CA SER A 346 -16.67 -10.09 14.28
C SER A 346 -16.10 -9.03 13.37
N ALA A 347 -16.21 -9.25 12.05
CA ALA A 347 -15.77 -8.32 11.03
C ALA A 347 -16.98 -7.73 10.27
N ILE A 348 -17.04 -6.39 10.21
CA ILE A 348 -17.99 -5.66 9.39
C ILE A 348 -17.25 -5.17 8.16
N ILE A 349 -17.60 -5.73 7.01
CA ILE A 349 -16.91 -5.48 5.75
C ILE A 349 -17.79 -4.68 4.78
N GLY A 350 -17.17 -4.05 3.80
CA GLY A 350 -17.88 -3.32 2.74
C GLY A 350 -17.02 -2.23 2.11
N LYS A 351 -17.40 -1.79 0.93
CA LYS A 351 -16.70 -0.73 0.21
C LYS A 351 -16.74 0.59 0.99
N ALA A 352 -15.84 1.51 0.66
CA ALA A 352 -15.85 2.84 1.25
C ALA A 352 -17.23 3.51 1.07
N LYS A 353 -17.70 4.22 2.12
CA LYS A 353 -19.00 4.90 2.14
C LYS A 353 -20.24 3.99 2.02
N SER A 354 -20.12 2.68 2.36
CA SER A 354 -21.26 1.74 2.39
C SER A 354 -22.10 1.86 3.67
N LYS A 355 -21.78 2.79 4.57
CA LYS A 355 -22.51 3.07 5.83
C LYS A 355 -22.28 2.01 6.93
N LYS A 356 -21.12 1.36 6.96
CA LYS A 356 -20.73 0.39 8.01
C LYS A 356 -20.84 0.99 9.43
N THR A 357 -20.36 2.22 9.62
CA THR A 357 -20.46 2.96 10.89
C THR A 357 -21.91 3.20 11.34
N PHE A 358 -22.86 3.36 10.41
CA PHE A 358 -24.29 3.44 10.75
C PHE A 358 -24.86 2.12 11.23
N PHE A 359 -24.48 1.00 10.61
CA PHE A 359 -24.84 -0.32 11.10
C PHE A 359 -24.30 -0.56 12.52
N LEU A 360 -23.01 -0.25 12.75
CA LEU A 360 -22.42 -0.35 14.09
C LEU A 360 -23.06 0.60 15.11
N SER A 361 -23.56 1.76 14.67
CA SER A 361 -24.35 2.64 15.55
C SER A 361 -25.65 1.98 16.00
N MET A 362 -26.35 1.25 15.11
CA MET A 362 -27.56 0.50 15.49
C MET A 362 -27.25 -0.64 16.47
N VAL A 363 -26.18 -1.40 16.22
CA VAL A 363 -25.71 -2.46 17.11
C VAL A 363 -25.37 -1.90 18.49
N SER A 364 -24.56 -0.83 18.53
CA SER A 364 -24.18 -0.18 19.79
C SER A 364 -25.41 0.34 20.55
N ALA A 365 -26.34 0.97 19.85
CA ALA A 365 -27.58 1.48 20.48
C ALA A 365 -28.43 0.36 21.06
N SER A 366 -28.58 -0.80 20.37
CA SER A 366 -29.33 -1.94 20.91
C SER A 366 -28.68 -2.50 22.17
N LEU A 367 -27.35 -2.56 22.22
CA LEU A 367 -26.59 -3.04 23.37
C LEU A 367 -26.60 -2.07 24.56
N ILE A 368 -26.55 -0.74 24.31
CA ILE A 368 -26.71 0.29 25.36
C ILE A 368 -28.11 0.18 25.97
N LYS A 369 -29.16 0.14 25.13
CA LYS A 369 -30.54 -0.07 25.59
C LYS A 369 -30.72 -1.42 26.27
N ASN A 370 -29.92 -2.38 25.93
CA ASN A 370 -29.99 -3.77 26.37
C ASN A 370 -31.38 -4.42 26.08
N THR A 371 -31.89 -4.10 24.90
CA THR A 371 -33.18 -4.56 24.40
C THR A 371 -33.24 -4.40 22.88
N TYR A 372 -34.43 -4.51 22.31
CA TYR A 372 -34.65 -4.34 20.89
C TYR A 372 -34.38 -2.89 20.40
N TYR A 373 -33.67 -2.77 19.28
CA TYR A 373 -33.67 -1.60 18.45
C TYR A 373 -34.53 -1.89 17.22
N GLU A 374 -35.56 -1.07 17.02
CA GLU A 374 -36.59 -1.22 15.96
C GLU A 374 -37.16 -2.65 15.78
N GLY A 375 -37.33 -3.37 16.87
CA GLY A 375 -37.94 -4.70 16.88
C GLY A 375 -37.12 -5.82 16.24
N LYS A 376 -35.92 -5.52 15.70
CA LYS A 376 -35.10 -6.49 14.96
C LYS A 376 -33.73 -6.76 15.57
N LEU A 377 -33.03 -5.73 16.03
CA LEU A 377 -31.69 -5.87 16.60
C LEU A 377 -31.79 -5.96 18.12
N TYR A 378 -31.44 -7.09 18.69
CA TYR A 378 -31.58 -7.36 20.11
C TYR A 378 -30.24 -7.40 20.83
N GLY A 379 -30.02 -6.43 21.72
CA GLY A 379 -28.88 -6.37 22.63
C GLY A 379 -29.19 -7.03 23.97
N ASN A 380 -28.27 -7.85 24.50
CA ASN A 380 -28.43 -8.59 25.77
C ASN A 380 -27.07 -8.72 26.49
N LEU A 381 -26.67 -7.66 27.18
CA LEU A 381 -25.48 -7.66 28.03
C LEU A 381 -25.85 -7.89 29.50
N SER A 382 -25.08 -8.73 30.19
CA SER A 382 -25.22 -8.89 31.65
C SER A 382 -24.76 -7.63 32.38
N GLU A 383 -25.23 -7.38 33.58
CA GLU A 383 -24.93 -6.16 34.36
C GLU A 383 -23.43 -5.95 34.60
N ASP A 384 -22.67 -7.02 34.72
CA ASP A 384 -21.20 -6.98 34.85
C ASP A 384 -20.45 -6.75 33.50
N LYS A 385 -21.19 -6.59 32.37
CA LYS A 385 -20.67 -6.41 31.02
C LYS A 385 -21.31 -5.25 30.26
N ARG A 386 -21.90 -4.30 30.97
CA ARG A 386 -22.68 -3.20 30.40
C ARG A 386 -21.85 -2.15 29.64
N GLN A 387 -20.53 -2.04 29.91
CA GLN A 387 -19.71 -1.00 29.30
C GLN A 387 -19.46 -1.28 27.82
N ILE A 388 -19.77 -0.29 26.97
CA ILE A 388 -19.56 -0.30 25.52
C ILE A 388 -18.50 0.73 25.18
N VAL A 389 -17.53 0.35 24.35
CA VAL A 389 -16.39 1.19 23.99
C VAL A 389 -16.26 1.26 22.48
N TYR A 390 -16.13 2.46 21.94
CA TYR A 390 -15.95 2.71 20.51
C TYR A 390 -14.60 3.39 20.27
N PHE A 391 -13.70 2.75 19.57
CA PHE A 391 -12.43 3.31 19.10
C PHE A 391 -12.54 3.63 17.61
N ASP A 392 -12.43 4.90 17.27
CA ASP A 392 -12.45 5.41 15.91
C ASP A 392 -11.04 5.83 15.49
N THR A 393 -10.52 5.20 14.45
CA THR A 393 -9.17 5.45 13.93
C THR A 393 -9.16 6.24 12.63
N GLU A 394 -10.32 6.42 11.98
CA GLU A 394 -10.43 7.01 10.64
C GLU A 394 -10.98 8.44 10.65
N GLN A 395 -12.01 8.71 11.46
CA GLN A 395 -12.77 9.96 11.37
C GLN A 395 -12.09 11.12 12.10
N GLY A 396 -12.33 12.33 11.61
CA GLY A 396 -11.96 13.54 12.32
C GLY A 396 -12.78 13.70 13.61
N TYR A 397 -12.28 14.48 14.58
CA TYR A 397 -12.92 14.67 15.88
C TYR A 397 -14.41 15.07 15.77
N TYR A 398 -14.76 15.97 14.84
CA TYR A 398 -16.13 16.42 14.63
C TYR A 398 -17.05 15.29 14.10
N ASP A 399 -16.58 14.50 13.15
CA ASP A 399 -17.36 13.39 12.59
C ASP A 399 -17.53 12.26 13.61
N GLY A 400 -16.49 12.02 14.43
CA GLY A 400 -16.56 11.13 15.58
C GLY A 400 -17.60 11.60 16.60
N TRP A 401 -17.62 12.91 16.91
CA TRP A 401 -18.64 13.50 17.79
C TRP A 401 -20.07 13.32 17.22
N ILE A 402 -20.28 13.52 15.91
CA ILE A 402 -21.57 13.24 15.27
C ILE A 402 -21.96 11.78 15.42
N THR A 403 -21.00 10.85 15.26
CA THR A 403 -21.24 9.42 15.40
C THR A 403 -21.60 9.04 16.84
N ALA A 404 -20.89 9.57 17.83
CA ALA A 404 -21.18 9.39 19.25
C ALA A 404 -22.60 9.90 19.61
N ASN A 405 -22.93 11.15 19.20
CA ASN A 405 -24.27 11.72 19.43
C ASN A 405 -25.38 10.93 18.72
N ARG A 406 -25.12 10.37 17.55
CA ARG A 406 -26.07 9.48 16.86
C ARG A 406 -26.37 8.26 17.72
N ILE A 407 -25.34 7.59 18.24
CA ILE A 407 -25.49 6.39 19.10
C ILE A 407 -26.28 6.77 20.36
N GLU A 408 -25.93 7.87 21.01
CA GLU A 408 -26.62 8.37 22.20
C GLU A 408 -28.10 8.66 21.95
N LYS A 409 -28.44 9.36 20.86
CA LYS A 409 -29.84 9.60 20.47
C LYS A 409 -30.61 8.31 20.21
N MET A 410 -29.99 7.34 19.55
CA MET A 410 -30.61 6.06 19.21
C MET A 410 -30.83 5.18 20.45
N SER A 411 -29.92 5.24 21.43
CA SER A 411 -30.01 4.48 22.67
C SER A 411 -30.89 5.13 23.74
N GLY A 412 -31.16 6.43 23.63
CA GLY A 412 -31.88 7.19 24.64
C GLY A 412 -31.05 7.61 25.85
N GLY A 413 -29.71 7.50 25.74
CA GLY A 413 -28.76 7.92 26.77
C GLY A 413 -27.35 7.45 26.47
N ALA A 414 -26.37 7.97 27.21
CA ALA A 414 -24.94 7.65 27.07
C ALA A 414 -24.39 6.81 28.24
N ASP A 415 -25.25 6.34 29.15
CA ASP A 415 -24.82 5.48 30.25
C ASP A 415 -24.09 4.26 29.70
N TYR A 416 -22.96 3.91 30.30
CA TYR A 416 -22.10 2.79 29.88
C TYR A 416 -21.51 2.89 28.47
N PHE A 417 -21.42 4.09 27.89
CA PHE A 417 -20.86 4.31 26.56
C PHE A 417 -19.64 5.24 26.59
N GLY A 418 -18.54 4.83 25.95
CA GLY A 418 -17.36 5.64 25.74
C GLY A 418 -16.90 5.63 24.29
N TYR A 419 -16.67 6.83 23.70
CA TYR A 419 -16.18 7.00 22.33
C TYR A 419 -14.81 7.67 22.35
N PHE A 420 -13.82 7.06 21.70
CA PHE A 420 -12.44 7.50 21.68
C PHE A 420 -11.96 7.72 20.24
N SER A 421 -11.56 8.95 19.91
CA SER A 421 -10.95 9.27 18.62
C SER A 421 -9.45 9.01 18.69
N LEU A 422 -8.97 8.10 17.85
CA LEU A 422 -7.57 7.65 17.83
C LEU A 422 -6.86 8.00 16.51
N ARG A 423 -7.46 8.84 15.66
CA ARG A 423 -6.95 9.14 14.33
C ARG A 423 -5.54 9.72 14.33
N GLU A 424 -5.19 10.54 15.31
CA GLU A 424 -3.90 11.24 15.37
C GLU A 424 -2.71 10.37 15.83
N TYR A 425 -2.99 9.18 16.38
CA TYR A 425 -1.96 8.30 16.92
C TYR A 425 -1.44 7.31 15.87
N THR A 426 -0.20 6.85 16.06
CA THR A 426 0.42 5.82 15.23
C THR A 426 -0.23 4.43 15.46
N PRO A 427 -0.06 3.46 14.55
CA PRO A 427 -0.60 2.11 14.71
C PRO A 427 -0.21 1.44 16.03
N ILE A 428 1.02 1.64 16.50
CA ILE A 428 1.52 1.08 17.76
C ILE A 428 0.86 1.77 18.95
N GLU A 429 0.86 3.11 18.97
CA GLU A 429 0.21 3.89 20.02
C GLU A 429 -1.29 3.57 20.14
N ARG A 430 -2.00 3.40 19.00
CA ARG A 430 -3.41 2.97 19.01
C ARG A 430 -3.59 1.64 19.74
N CYS A 431 -2.73 0.64 19.48
CA CYS A 431 -2.77 -0.63 20.19
C CYS A 431 -2.52 -0.46 21.69
N GLU A 432 -1.54 0.35 22.09
CA GLU A 432 -1.21 0.64 23.48
C GLU A 432 -2.34 1.37 24.20
N ILE A 433 -2.97 2.37 23.55
CA ILE A 433 -4.12 3.11 24.09
C ILE A 433 -5.30 2.16 24.29
N ILE A 434 -5.59 1.27 23.34
CA ILE A 434 -6.66 0.27 23.45
C ILE A 434 -6.36 -0.70 24.62
N GLU A 435 -5.14 -1.22 24.73
CA GLU A 435 -4.75 -2.08 25.85
C GLU A 435 -4.85 -1.35 27.19
N TYR A 436 -4.41 -0.09 27.25
CA TYR A 436 -4.54 0.74 28.43
C TYR A 436 -6.00 0.96 28.83
N ALA A 437 -6.87 1.26 27.87
CA ALA A 437 -8.29 1.43 28.10
C ALA A 437 -8.91 0.17 28.71
N PHE A 438 -8.59 -1.01 28.20
CA PHE A 438 -9.04 -2.28 28.79
C PHE A 438 -8.58 -2.47 30.25
N THR A 439 -7.43 -1.93 30.63
CA THR A 439 -6.97 -2.02 32.04
C THR A 439 -7.69 -1.04 32.98
N LYS A 440 -8.27 0.03 32.44
CA LYS A 440 -8.91 1.10 33.23
C LYS A 440 -10.43 1.01 33.24
N LEU A 441 -11.02 0.61 32.14
CA LEU A 441 -12.47 0.46 32.02
C LEU A 441 -12.91 -0.88 32.62
N LYS A 442 -13.93 -0.82 33.43
CA LYS A 442 -14.52 -2.03 34.06
C LYS A 442 -15.77 -2.47 33.28
N ASN A 443 -16.11 -3.73 33.42
CA ASN A 443 -17.36 -4.27 32.89
C ASN A 443 -17.54 -4.10 31.38
N VAL A 444 -16.44 -4.10 30.63
CA VAL A 444 -16.48 -3.99 29.17
C VAL A 444 -17.08 -5.27 28.57
N GLY A 445 -18.21 -5.14 27.90
CA GLY A 445 -18.89 -6.25 27.21
C GLY A 445 -18.79 -6.15 25.69
N TYR A 446 -18.82 -4.93 25.14
CA TYR A 446 -18.75 -4.73 23.70
C TYR A 446 -17.78 -3.64 23.31
N VAL A 447 -17.00 -3.90 22.29
CA VAL A 447 -16.00 -2.96 21.75
C VAL A 447 -16.16 -2.84 20.24
N VAL A 448 -16.07 -1.64 19.73
CA VAL A 448 -15.94 -1.36 18.29
C VAL A 448 -14.55 -0.82 18.02
N ILE A 449 -13.91 -1.32 16.96
CA ILE A 449 -12.69 -0.73 16.38
C ILE A 449 -13.02 -0.38 14.93
N ASP A 450 -13.35 0.88 14.68
CA ASP A 450 -13.71 1.40 13.35
C ASP A 450 -12.43 1.84 12.64
N GLY A 451 -11.91 0.93 11.77
CA GLY A 451 -10.66 1.08 11.06
C GLY A 451 -9.53 0.15 11.55
N ILE A 452 -9.79 -1.17 11.65
CA ILE A 452 -8.77 -2.15 12.14
C ILE A 452 -7.46 -2.11 11.33
N ALA A 453 -7.52 -1.73 10.05
CA ALA A 453 -6.35 -1.59 9.19
C ALA A 453 -5.32 -0.59 9.75
N ASP A 454 -5.79 0.39 10.50
CA ASP A 454 -4.97 1.44 11.10
C ASP A 454 -4.20 1.00 12.37
N LEU A 455 -4.42 -0.22 12.83
CA LEU A 455 -3.61 -0.85 13.89
C LEU A 455 -2.41 -1.61 13.31
N ALA A 456 -2.33 -1.77 11.99
CA ALA A 456 -1.23 -2.40 11.29
C ALA A 456 -0.31 -1.34 10.67
N THR A 457 1.00 -1.54 10.75
CA THR A 457 1.99 -0.69 10.08
C THR A 457 2.00 -0.92 8.56
N ALA A 458 1.60 -2.12 8.11
CA ALA A 458 1.42 -2.47 6.71
C ALA A 458 0.34 -3.55 6.55
N ILE A 459 -0.73 -3.24 5.83
CA ILE A 459 -1.90 -4.14 5.66
C ILE A 459 -1.62 -5.38 4.80
N ASN A 460 -0.59 -5.32 3.95
CA ASN A 460 -0.16 -6.41 3.08
C ASN A 460 1.03 -7.21 3.65
N ASP A 461 1.44 -6.92 4.88
CA ASP A 461 2.47 -7.66 5.60
C ASP A 461 1.83 -8.81 6.40
N GLU A 462 2.32 -10.04 6.20
CA GLU A 462 1.78 -11.23 6.85
C GLU A 462 2.07 -11.26 8.37
N ILE A 463 3.22 -10.72 8.78
CA ILE A 463 3.62 -10.63 10.19
C ILE A 463 2.69 -9.66 10.92
N GLU A 464 2.46 -8.47 10.33
CA GLU A 464 1.54 -7.47 10.87
C GLU A 464 0.09 -7.99 10.92
N ALA A 465 -0.36 -8.66 9.87
CA ALA A 465 -1.67 -9.30 9.83
C ALA A 465 -1.84 -10.33 10.97
N THR A 466 -0.81 -11.14 11.20
CA THR A 466 -0.78 -12.12 12.29
C THR A 466 -0.75 -11.45 13.65
N ARG A 467 0.04 -10.37 13.82
CA ARG A 467 0.13 -9.58 15.06
C ARG A 467 -1.24 -9.00 15.45
N VAL A 468 -1.87 -8.26 14.56
CA VAL A 468 -3.16 -7.61 14.83
C VAL A 468 -4.25 -8.64 15.11
N THR A 469 -4.32 -9.72 14.32
CA THR A 469 -5.31 -10.79 14.54
C THR A 469 -5.08 -11.49 15.88
N SER A 470 -3.83 -11.70 16.30
CA SER A 470 -3.49 -12.29 17.60
C SER A 470 -3.85 -11.37 18.76
N LEU A 471 -3.74 -10.04 18.58
CA LEU A 471 -4.20 -9.07 19.58
C LEU A 471 -5.73 -9.17 19.77
N LEU A 472 -6.53 -9.25 18.71
CA LEU A 472 -7.97 -9.41 18.80
C LEU A 472 -8.35 -10.69 19.59
N LEU A 473 -7.72 -11.82 19.26
CA LEU A 473 -7.93 -13.08 19.98
C LEU A 473 -7.51 -12.98 21.46
N LYS A 474 -6.40 -12.32 21.76
CA LYS A 474 -5.92 -12.08 23.12
C LYS A 474 -6.90 -11.20 23.91
N TRP A 475 -7.29 -10.06 23.34
CA TRP A 475 -8.17 -9.09 24.01
C TRP A 475 -9.55 -9.67 24.31
N THR A 476 -10.18 -10.31 23.32
CA THR A 476 -11.50 -10.93 23.50
C THR A 476 -11.50 -11.97 24.60
N LYS A 477 -10.47 -12.83 24.66
CA LYS A 477 -10.34 -13.85 25.69
C LYS A 477 -9.99 -13.27 27.07
N LEU A 478 -9.00 -12.36 27.13
CA LEU A 478 -8.48 -11.81 28.39
C LEU A 478 -9.54 -10.97 29.13
N TYR A 479 -10.28 -10.16 28.37
CA TYR A 479 -11.26 -9.21 28.91
C TYR A 479 -12.69 -9.75 28.84
N ASN A 480 -12.88 -10.94 28.27
CA ASN A 480 -14.17 -11.59 28.08
C ASN A 480 -15.21 -10.59 27.53
N CYS A 481 -14.89 -9.97 26.38
CA CYS A 481 -15.74 -9.04 25.66
C CYS A 481 -15.90 -9.48 24.21
N HIS A 482 -16.88 -8.91 23.50
CA HIS A 482 -16.95 -9.03 22.04
C HIS A 482 -16.35 -7.81 21.37
N ILE A 483 -15.57 -8.00 20.30
CA ILE A 483 -14.97 -6.91 19.52
C ILE A 483 -15.53 -6.96 18.09
N SER A 484 -16.26 -5.93 17.66
CA SER A 484 -16.61 -5.75 16.26
C SER A 484 -15.60 -4.82 15.59
N ILE A 485 -15.02 -5.27 14.47
CA ILE A 485 -14.04 -4.48 13.73
C ILE A 485 -14.57 -4.10 12.34
N VAL A 486 -14.12 -2.95 11.85
CA VAL A 486 -14.41 -2.51 10.48
C VAL A 486 -13.19 -2.70 9.60
N ILE A 487 -13.40 -3.29 8.43
CA ILE A 487 -12.38 -3.41 7.40
C ILE A 487 -12.98 -3.16 6.01
N HIS A 488 -12.22 -2.49 5.14
CA HIS A 488 -12.65 -2.22 3.77
C HIS A 488 -12.50 -3.45 2.88
N GLN A 489 -13.44 -3.60 1.93
CA GLN A 489 -13.33 -4.57 0.83
C GLN A 489 -12.48 -4.01 -0.30
N ASN A 490 -11.85 -4.89 -1.08
CA ASN A 490 -11.16 -4.55 -2.32
C ASN A 490 -12.12 -3.92 -3.33
N LYS A 491 -11.58 -3.13 -4.27
CA LYS A 491 -12.41 -2.50 -5.32
C LYS A 491 -12.97 -3.50 -6.33
N GLY A 492 -12.28 -4.61 -6.58
CA GLY A 492 -12.55 -5.57 -7.65
C GLY A 492 -13.25 -6.86 -7.23
N ASP A 493 -13.29 -7.17 -5.94
CA ASP A 493 -13.92 -8.37 -5.38
C ASP A 493 -14.60 -8.08 -4.04
N ASN A 494 -15.27 -9.08 -3.47
CA ASN A 494 -15.96 -8.96 -2.18
C ASN A 494 -15.08 -9.36 -0.99
N PHE A 495 -13.77 -9.54 -1.18
CA PHE A 495 -12.85 -9.91 -0.09
C PHE A 495 -12.34 -8.67 0.65
N ALA A 496 -12.08 -8.84 1.93
CA ALA A 496 -11.45 -7.82 2.75
C ALA A 496 -10.00 -7.56 2.29
N THR A 497 -9.55 -6.31 2.38
CA THR A 497 -8.30 -5.85 1.79
C THR A 497 -7.07 -6.48 2.46
N GLY A 498 -6.15 -7.02 1.65
CA GLY A 498 -4.81 -7.44 2.04
C GLY A 498 -4.73 -8.71 2.88
N HIS A 499 -3.51 -9.04 3.33
CA HIS A 499 -3.27 -10.20 4.22
C HIS A 499 -4.02 -10.07 5.54
N LEU A 500 -4.14 -8.85 6.08
CA LEU A 500 -4.89 -8.58 7.31
C LEU A 500 -6.36 -8.97 7.16
N GLY A 501 -7.02 -8.57 6.06
CA GLY A 501 -8.41 -8.94 5.79
C GLY A 501 -8.61 -10.45 5.75
N SER A 502 -7.75 -11.16 5.02
CA SER A 502 -7.81 -12.63 4.91
C SER A 502 -7.59 -13.32 6.25
N SER A 503 -6.65 -12.84 7.09
CA SER A 503 -6.38 -13.38 8.42
C SER A 503 -7.57 -13.20 9.37
N ILE A 504 -8.17 -12.02 9.37
CA ILE A 504 -9.35 -11.67 10.19
C ILE A 504 -10.56 -12.51 9.81
N MET A 505 -10.91 -12.59 8.52
CA MET A 505 -12.07 -13.33 8.03
C MET A 505 -12.02 -14.82 8.45
N LYS A 506 -10.84 -15.43 8.41
CA LYS A 506 -10.65 -16.84 8.83
C LYS A 506 -10.89 -17.09 10.32
N LYS A 507 -10.78 -16.07 11.17
CA LYS A 507 -10.81 -16.20 12.64
C LYS A 507 -12.01 -15.54 13.31
N ALA A 508 -12.72 -14.66 12.60
CA ALA A 508 -13.92 -14.01 13.09
C ALA A 508 -15.04 -15.02 13.42
N GLU A 509 -15.88 -14.70 14.40
CA GLU A 509 -17.12 -15.43 14.71
C GLU A 509 -18.17 -15.18 13.63
N ALA A 510 -18.31 -13.92 13.21
CA ALA A 510 -19.21 -13.50 12.15
C ALA A 510 -18.47 -12.56 11.17
N VAL A 511 -18.78 -12.67 9.89
CA VAL A 511 -18.44 -11.69 8.87
C VAL A 511 -19.74 -11.17 8.28
N ILE A 512 -19.95 -9.86 8.42
CA ILE A 512 -21.17 -9.17 8.00
C ILE A 512 -20.79 -8.13 6.96
N SER A 513 -21.40 -8.23 5.77
CA SER A 513 -21.22 -7.26 4.72
C SER A 513 -22.28 -6.17 4.78
N VAL A 514 -21.83 -4.92 4.60
CA VAL A 514 -22.70 -3.76 4.46
C VAL A 514 -22.45 -3.15 3.10
N THR A 515 -23.43 -3.24 2.20
CA THR A 515 -23.32 -2.80 0.82
C THR A 515 -24.37 -1.74 0.49
N LYS A 516 -24.09 -0.86 -0.48
CA LYS A 516 -25.11 0.05 -1.00
C LYS A 516 -26.08 -0.71 -1.88
N ASP A 517 -27.36 -0.40 -1.77
CA ASP A 517 -28.36 -0.92 -2.71
C ASP A 517 -28.09 -0.35 -4.11
N SER A 518 -28.26 -1.20 -5.13
CA SER A 518 -27.99 -0.82 -6.52
C SER A 518 -29.08 0.09 -7.12
N SER A 519 -30.30 0.01 -6.59
CA SER A 519 -31.45 0.79 -7.04
C SER A 519 -31.65 2.09 -6.27
N ASP A 520 -31.27 2.12 -4.98
CA ASP A 520 -31.34 3.31 -4.12
C ASP A 520 -30.07 3.47 -3.27
N TYR A 521 -29.23 4.42 -3.64
CA TYR A 521 -27.97 4.71 -2.93
C TYR A 521 -28.16 5.21 -1.49
N ASN A 522 -29.39 5.58 -1.08
CA ASN A 522 -29.71 5.93 0.30
C ASN A 522 -29.95 4.70 1.17
N VAL A 523 -30.16 3.55 0.55
CA VAL A 523 -30.38 2.26 1.20
C VAL A 523 -29.04 1.51 1.31
N SER A 524 -28.88 0.77 2.41
CA SER A 524 -27.80 -0.18 2.59
C SER A 524 -28.37 -1.55 2.94
N ASN A 525 -27.78 -2.59 2.33
CA ASN A 525 -28.06 -4.00 2.61
C ASN A 525 -27.08 -4.48 3.69
N VAL A 526 -27.56 -5.26 4.63
CA VAL A 526 -26.79 -5.97 5.65
C VAL A 526 -26.98 -7.47 5.43
N GLU A 527 -25.88 -8.17 5.17
CA GLU A 527 -25.89 -9.59 4.84
C GLU A 527 -24.85 -10.34 5.68
N CYS A 528 -25.15 -11.59 6.01
CA CYS A 528 -24.20 -12.48 6.67
C CYS A 528 -23.38 -13.22 5.61
N ASP A 529 -22.09 -12.93 5.49
CA ASP A 529 -21.23 -13.67 4.57
C ASP A 529 -20.88 -15.06 5.11
N PHE A 530 -20.63 -15.17 6.42
CA PHE A 530 -20.57 -16.44 7.15
C PHE A 530 -20.61 -16.25 8.67
N MET A 531 -21.04 -17.32 9.34
CA MET A 531 -21.18 -17.41 10.79
C MET A 531 -20.51 -18.69 11.31
N ARG A 532 -19.68 -18.56 12.36
CA ARG A 532 -19.09 -19.73 13.00
C ARG A 532 -20.01 -20.29 14.07
N GLY A 533 -20.46 -21.53 13.89
CA GLY A 533 -21.22 -22.27 14.89
C GLY A 533 -22.66 -21.78 15.14
N ALA A 534 -23.23 -21.02 14.18
CA ALA A 534 -24.63 -20.67 14.08
C ALA A 534 -25.06 -20.62 12.61
N SER A 535 -26.38 -20.65 12.34
CA SER A 535 -26.89 -20.39 10.99
C SER A 535 -26.84 -18.90 10.68
N ASP A 536 -26.67 -18.58 9.42
CA ASP A 536 -26.72 -17.22 8.93
C ASP A 536 -28.10 -16.60 9.22
N PHE A 537 -28.14 -15.28 9.34
CA PHE A 537 -29.37 -14.52 9.45
C PHE A 537 -29.84 -14.03 8.08
N GLU A 538 -31.15 -13.82 7.94
CA GLU A 538 -31.73 -13.28 6.70
C GLU A 538 -31.29 -11.84 6.46
N PRO A 539 -30.87 -11.48 5.22
CA PRO A 539 -30.49 -10.13 4.86
C PRO A 539 -31.58 -9.11 5.18
N PHE A 540 -31.19 -7.91 5.54
CA PHE A 540 -32.10 -6.81 5.79
C PHE A 540 -31.53 -5.49 5.31
N LYS A 541 -32.40 -4.46 5.23
CA LYS A 541 -32.06 -3.16 4.70
C LYS A 541 -32.31 -2.04 5.69
N PHE A 542 -31.51 -1.01 5.61
CA PHE A 542 -31.73 0.24 6.32
C PHE A 542 -31.46 1.46 5.43
N LYS A 543 -32.10 2.58 5.74
CA LYS A 543 -31.84 3.90 5.12
C LYS A 543 -31.47 4.91 6.19
N ILE A 544 -30.90 6.02 5.78
CA ILE A 544 -30.68 7.18 6.67
C ILE A 544 -31.88 8.10 6.49
N ASN A 545 -32.59 8.40 7.58
CA ASN A 545 -33.71 9.32 7.57
C ASN A 545 -33.25 10.80 7.58
N GLU A 546 -34.20 11.73 7.49
CA GLU A 546 -33.95 13.17 7.43
C GLU A 546 -33.20 13.72 8.66
N ASN A 547 -33.30 13.03 9.80
CA ASN A 547 -32.59 13.37 11.04
C ASN A 547 -31.17 12.79 11.11
N GLY A 548 -30.69 12.14 10.04
CA GLY A 548 -29.37 11.52 9.98
C GLY A 548 -29.26 10.22 10.78
N LEU A 549 -30.37 9.59 11.14
CA LEU A 549 -30.43 8.33 11.88
C LEU A 549 -30.72 7.16 10.95
N PRO A 550 -30.12 5.99 11.16
CA PRO A 550 -30.46 4.79 10.42
C PRO A 550 -31.81 4.24 10.87
N GLU A 551 -32.62 3.84 9.90
CA GLU A 551 -33.97 3.30 10.06
C GLU A 551 -34.11 2.01 9.27
N LEU A 552 -34.64 0.93 9.86
CA LEU A 552 -34.84 -0.36 9.21
C LEU A 552 -36.02 -0.29 8.22
N LEU A 553 -35.86 -0.87 7.02
CA LEU A 553 -36.90 -0.83 5.98
C LEU A 553 -37.89 -1.98 6.06
N ASP A 554 -37.50 -3.13 6.62
CA ASP A 554 -38.29 -4.37 6.65
C ASP A 554 -38.93 -4.61 8.03
N ASN A 555 -39.37 -3.56 8.73
CA ASN A 555 -40.09 -3.65 9.97
C ASN A 555 -41.53 -4.19 9.78
N LYS A 556 -41.67 -5.49 9.57
CA LYS A 556 -42.93 -6.13 9.94
C LYS A 556 -43.01 -6.07 11.46
N LEU A 557 -43.96 -5.26 11.98
CA LEU A 557 -44.20 -5.11 13.39
C LEU A 557 -44.24 -6.48 14.07
N MET A 558 -43.30 -6.73 14.97
CA MET A 558 -43.37 -7.91 15.86
C MET A 558 -44.65 -7.82 16.68
N PRO A 559 -45.36 -8.94 16.94
CA PRO A 559 -46.39 -9.00 17.96
C PRO A 559 -45.79 -8.50 19.28
N GLN A 560 -46.48 -7.62 19.99
CA GLN A 560 -46.07 -7.18 21.32
C GLN A 560 -45.90 -8.45 22.18
N TYR A 561 -44.68 -8.72 22.61
CA TYR A 561 -44.40 -9.77 23.57
C TYR A 561 -44.96 -9.34 24.91
N ASN A 562 -45.94 -10.06 25.42
CA ASN A 562 -46.30 -10.01 26.83
C ASN A 562 -45.15 -10.64 27.63
N ASP A 563 -44.71 -9.94 28.65
CA ASP A 563 -43.60 -10.33 29.56
C ASP A 563 -43.94 -11.52 30.50
N ASP A 564 -44.82 -12.43 30.12
CA ASP A 564 -45.24 -13.58 30.91
C ASP A 564 -44.82 -14.91 30.28
N ILE A 565 -43.50 -15.17 30.19
CA ILE A 565 -42.99 -16.54 30.21
C ILE A 565 -41.72 -16.58 31.06
N GLN A 566 -41.89 -16.92 32.33
CA GLN A 566 -40.89 -17.53 33.20
C GLN A 566 -40.45 -18.87 32.58
N ILE A 567 -39.16 -19.04 32.34
CA ILE A 567 -38.45 -20.32 32.49
C ILE A 567 -37.06 -20.05 33.04
#